data_c53a8dab7d11784ac51c63ba736dba35
#
_entry.id   c53a8dab7d11784ac51c63ba736dba35
#
_cell.length_a   1.000
_cell.length_b   1.000
_cell.length_c   1.000
_cell.angle_alpha   90.00
_cell.angle_beta   90.00
_cell.angle_gamma   90.00
#
_symmetry.space_group_name_H-M   'P 1'
#
loop_
_entity.id
_entity.type
_entity.pdbx_description
1 polymer ?
#
loop_
_entity_poly.entity_id
_entity_poly.type
_entity_poly.pdbx_seq_one_letter_code
_entity_poly.pdbx_strand_id
1 'polypeptide(L)'
;MWGILKNDYYTNTKMFRTTILLLLGISIPFYLKVSASVLEDSVILLLLNAGYFFLSFIMFIIMGTLINSIMKENEQTIWQMYLATTITGRKGYIAQKYILSMVFYFITGAYAWFVNEVAYQINGVCVSKSFILLFVIFFVFQAALELPCMLRFGTVYGGYIKIILMFAVIFGIIIYGLYGNIKLFSMENQDKIFDWTLRLIGEGLNGPTAKKGILIAGIATTVFYGASYALSLATRKKL
;
A
#
# COMPACT_ATOMS: atom_id res chain seq x y z
N MET A 1 7.40 18.80 14.64
CA MET A 1 6.91 17.47 14.21
C MET A 1 6.16 16.72 15.31
N TRP A 2 6.75 16.50 16.48
CA TRP A 2 6.12 15.73 17.57
C TRP A 2 4.75 16.29 18.01
N GLY A 3 4.59 17.61 18.13
CA GLY A 3 3.32 18.26 18.47
C GLY A 3 2.19 17.99 17.46
N ILE A 4 2.52 17.94 16.15
CA ILE A 4 1.54 17.66 15.10
C ILE A 4 1.10 16.18 15.17
N LEU A 5 2.04 15.25 15.38
CA LEU A 5 1.76 13.83 15.59
C LEU A 5 0.85 13.59 16.80
N LYS A 6 1.13 14.31 17.90
CA LYS A 6 0.34 14.23 19.13
C LYS A 6 -1.08 14.76 18.90
N ASN A 7 -1.22 15.85 18.16
CA ASN A 7 -2.53 16.38 17.77
C ASN A 7 -3.30 15.39 16.89
N ASP A 8 -2.68 14.86 15.84
CA ASP A 8 -3.30 13.86 14.94
C ASP A 8 -3.80 12.64 15.73
N TYR A 9 -3.04 12.18 16.72
CA TYR A 9 -3.46 11.08 17.57
C TYR A 9 -4.67 11.46 18.45
N TYR A 10 -4.63 12.58 19.14
CA TYR A 10 -5.72 12.98 20.04
C TYR A 10 -7.02 13.25 19.28
N THR A 11 -6.93 13.95 18.15
CA THR A 11 -8.09 14.29 17.33
C THR A 11 -8.72 13.04 16.72
N ASN A 12 -7.90 12.04 16.35
CA ASN A 12 -8.37 10.82 15.70
C ASN A 12 -8.35 9.58 16.62
N THR A 13 -8.35 9.73 17.93
CA THR A 13 -8.22 8.61 18.88
C THR A 13 -9.27 7.53 18.65
N LYS A 14 -10.52 7.92 18.33
CA LYS A 14 -11.61 6.97 18.03
C LYS A 14 -11.28 6.14 16.78
N MET A 15 -10.79 6.78 15.72
CA MET A 15 -10.41 6.12 14.47
C MET A 15 -9.23 5.16 14.67
N PHE A 16 -8.21 5.59 15.43
CA PHE A 16 -7.09 4.70 15.79
C PHE A 16 -7.55 3.45 16.52
N ARG A 17 -8.41 3.60 17.54
CA ARG A 17 -8.95 2.46 18.29
C ARG A 17 -9.77 1.55 17.39
N THR A 18 -10.65 2.10 16.56
CA THR A 18 -11.46 1.32 15.62
C THR A 18 -10.58 0.57 14.61
N THR A 19 -9.53 1.21 14.07
CA THR A 19 -8.58 0.58 13.14
C THR A 19 -7.85 -0.59 13.81
N ILE A 20 -7.36 -0.41 15.04
CA ILE A 20 -6.70 -1.49 15.79
C ILE A 20 -7.67 -2.65 16.03
N LEU A 21 -8.90 -2.37 16.46
CA LEU A 21 -9.93 -3.41 16.68
C LEU A 21 -10.27 -4.16 15.38
N LEU A 22 -10.37 -3.45 14.27
CA LEU A 22 -10.61 -4.07 12.95
C LEU A 22 -9.43 -4.94 12.51
N LEU A 23 -8.19 -4.48 12.69
CA LEU A 23 -7.00 -5.28 12.38
C LEU A 23 -6.93 -6.55 13.23
N LEU A 24 -7.21 -6.45 14.53
CA LEU A 24 -7.28 -7.60 15.43
C LEU A 24 -8.42 -8.54 15.02
N GLY A 25 -9.62 -8.03 14.70
CA GLY A 25 -10.74 -8.84 14.25
C GLY A 25 -10.45 -9.61 12.96
N ILE A 26 -9.84 -8.95 11.97
CA ILE A 26 -9.45 -9.58 10.70
C ILE A 26 -8.33 -10.61 10.88
N SER A 27 -7.52 -10.48 11.91
CA SER A 27 -6.47 -11.46 12.20
C SER A 27 -6.97 -12.76 12.85
N ILE A 28 -8.20 -12.80 13.40
CA ILE A 28 -8.75 -13.99 14.08
C ILE A 28 -8.64 -15.26 13.22
N PRO A 29 -9.02 -15.28 11.93
CA PRO A 29 -8.93 -16.48 11.10
C PRO A 29 -7.53 -17.09 11.01
N PHE A 30 -6.48 -16.29 11.15
CA PHE A 30 -5.09 -16.78 11.11
C PHE A 30 -4.70 -17.61 12.34
N TYR A 31 -5.40 -17.44 13.45
CA TYR A 31 -5.16 -18.16 14.70
C TYR A 31 -6.04 -19.41 14.85
N LEU A 32 -6.99 -19.61 13.93
CA LEU A 32 -7.87 -20.78 13.97
C LEU A 32 -7.16 -22.01 13.41
N LYS A 33 -7.20 -23.10 14.16
CA LYS A 33 -6.69 -24.39 13.70
C LYS A 33 -7.71 -25.04 12.78
N VAL A 34 -7.28 -25.38 11.56
CA VAL A 34 -8.06 -26.16 10.60
C VAL A 34 -7.79 -27.64 10.83
N SER A 35 -8.81 -28.49 10.73
CA SER A 35 -8.64 -29.93 10.91
C SER A 35 -7.76 -30.54 9.84
N ALA A 36 -6.95 -31.54 10.19
CA ALA A 36 -6.01 -32.18 9.27
C ALA A 36 -6.70 -32.78 8.04
N SER A 37 -7.89 -33.36 8.22
CA SER A 37 -8.69 -33.93 7.12
C SER A 37 -9.12 -32.88 6.07
N VAL A 38 -9.26 -31.62 6.47
CA VAL A 38 -9.59 -30.50 5.60
C VAL A 38 -8.36 -29.99 4.85
N LEU A 39 -7.19 -30.07 5.47
CA LEU A 39 -5.92 -29.64 4.86
C LEU A 39 -5.38 -30.64 3.82
N GLU A 40 -5.87 -31.89 3.79
CA GLU A 40 -5.55 -32.88 2.76
C GLU A 40 -6.23 -32.56 1.43
N ASP A 41 -7.33 -31.80 1.41
CA ASP A 41 -8.02 -31.39 0.19
C ASP A 41 -7.31 -30.20 -0.45
N SER A 42 -6.77 -30.43 -1.66
CA SER A 42 -6.04 -29.42 -2.44
C SER A 42 -6.87 -28.17 -2.76
N VAL A 43 -8.18 -28.33 -2.96
CA VAL A 43 -9.09 -27.20 -3.27
C VAL A 43 -9.29 -26.33 -2.02
N ILE A 44 -9.48 -26.97 -0.86
CA ILE A 44 -9.65 -26.25 0.39
C ILE A 44 -8.35 -25.53 0.79
N LEU A 45 -7.21 -26.18 0.57
CA LEU A 45 -5.89 -25.57 0.80
C LEU A 45 -5.71 -24.29 -0.04
N LEU A 46 -6.11 -24.34 -1.32
CA LEU A 46 -6.06 -23.20 -2.24
C LEU A 46 -6.99 -22.07 -1.76
N LEU A 47 -8.21 -22.41 -1.35
CA LEU A 47 -9.17 -21.43 -0.81
C LEU A 47 -8.67 -20.78 0.48
N LEU A 48 -8.02 -21.54 1.35
CA LEU A 48 -7.45 -21.04 2.60
C LEU A 48 -6.30 -20.05 2.31
N ASN A 49 -5.41 -20.41 1.37
CA ASN A 49 -4.34 -19.50 0.91
C ASN A 49 -4.90 -18.21 0.31
N ALA A 50 -5.91 -18.33 -0.56
CA ALA A 50 -6.58 -17.18 -1.14
C ALA A 50 -7.25 -16.32 -0.06
N GLY A 51 -7.91 -16.94 0.93
CA GLY A 51 -8.49 -16.26 2.07
C GLY A 51 -7.47 -15.45 2.86
N TYR A 52 -6.35 -16.04 3.23
CA TYR A 52 -5.26 -15.35 3.93
C TYR A 52 -4.65 -14.22 3.09
N PHE A 53 -4.53 -14.39 1.77
CA PHE A 53 -4.10 -13.35 0.85
C PHE A 53 -5.06 -12.15 0.89
N PHE A 54 -6.35 -12.37 0.73
CA PHE A 54 -7.36 -11.30 0.77
C PHE A 54 -7.43 -10.61 2.13
N LEU A 55 -7.38 -11.37 3.24
CA LEU A 55 -7.37 -10.80 4.59
C LEU A 55 -6.13 -9.92 4.82
N SER A 56 -4.95 -10.39 4.38
CA SER A 56 -3.72 -9.59 4.44
C SER A 56 -3.85 -8.30 3.62
N PHE A 57 -4.42 -8.35 2.42
CA PHE A 57 -4.66 -7.17 1.57
C PHE A 57 -5.64 -6.18 2.22
N ILE A 58 -6.71 -6.67 2.83
CA ILE A 58 -7.70 -5.85 3.54
C ILE A 58 -7.06 -5.08 4.71
N MET A 59 -6.08 -5.67 5.43
CA MET A 59 -5.36 -4.97 6.49
C MET A 59 -4.71 -3.67 5.99
N PHE A 60 -4.13 -3.69 4.79
CA PHE A 60 -3.55 -2.48 4.17
C PHE A 60 -4.61 -1.47 3.74
N ILE A 61 -5.77 -1.92 3.24
CA ILE A 61 -6.89 -1.02 2.91
C ILE A 61 -7.37 -0.29 4.17
N ILE A 62 -7.54 -1.00 5.28
CA ILE A 62 -7.97 -0.42 6.56
C ILE A 62 -6.96 0.65 7.03
N MET A 63 -5.67 0.37 6.91
CA MET A 63 -4.65 1.35 7.26
C MET A 63 -4.70 2.58 6.33
N GLY A 64 -4.94 2.39 5.03
CA GLY A 64 -5.15 3.48 4.08
C GLY A 64 -6.35 4.36 4.46
N THR A 65 -7.45 3.77 4.91
CA THR A 65 -8.63 4.55 5.37
C THR A 65 -8.33 5.39 6.61
N LEU A 66 -7.50 4.89 7.53
CA LEU A 66 -7.04 5.66 8.68
C LEU A 66 -6.22 6.89 8.24
N ILE A 67 -5.26 6.70 7.34
CA ILE A 67 -4.44 7.79 6.80
C ILE A 67 -5.34 8.86 6.16
N ASN A 68 -6.30 8.44 5.34
CA ASN A 68 -7.25 9.34 4.67
C ASN A 68 -8.12 10.10 5.67
N SER A 69 -8.57 9.44 6.74
CA SER A 69 -9.36 10.08 7.81
C SER A 69 -8.56 11.16 8.54
N ILE A 70 -7.29 10.88 8.87
CA ILE A 70 -6.40 11.86 9.48
C ILE A 70 -6.19 13.08 8.56
N MET A 71 -6.07 12.86 7.25
CA MET A 71 -5.95 13.93 6.26
C MET A 71 -7.22 14.78 6.20
N LYS A 72 -8.39 14.13 6.15
CA LYS A 72 -9.70 14.81 6.05
C LYS A 72 -9.99 15.67 7.28
N GLU A 73 -9.73 15.16 8.48
CA GLU A 73 -10.01 15.88 9.71
C GLU A 73 -9.13 17.12 9.85
N ASN A 74 -7.88 17.03 9.43
CA ASN A 74 -6.97 18.17 9.42
C ASN A 74 -7.38 19.25 8.41
N GLU A 75 -8.12 18.92 7.36
CA GLU A 75 -8.68 19.92 6.44
C GLU A 75 -9.85 20.68 7.04
N GLN A 76 -10.64 20.03 7.87
CA GLN A 76 -11.84 20.63 8.48
C GLN A 76 -11.53 21.50 9.70
N THR A 77 -10.33 21.41 10.24
CA THR A 77 -9.93 22.16 11.41
C THR A 77 -9.16 23.44 11.03
N ILE A 78 -9.31 24.49 11.84
CA ILE A 78 -8.54 25.75 11.76
C ILE A 78 -7.02 25.50 11.89
N TRP A 79 -6.63 24.24 12.14
CA TRP A 79 -5.26 23.77 12.32
C TRP A 79 -4.35 24.08 11.13
N GLN A 80 -4.87 24.09 9.89
CA GLN A 80 -4.08 24.48 8.72
C GLN A 80 -3.65 25.95 8.76
N MET A 81 -4.52 26.85 9.23
CA MET A 81 -4.16 28.27 9.42
C MET A 81 -3.10 28.42 10.52
N TYR A 82 -3.25 27.67 11.62
CA TYR A 82 -2.28 27.70 12.71
C TYR A 82 -0.89 27.20 12.27
N LEU A 83 -0.84 26.15 11.46
CA LEU A 83 0.41 25.62 10.90
C LEU A 83 1.14 26.61 10.00
N ALA A 84 0.40 27.47 9.28
CA ALA A 84 1.01 28.50 8.44
C ALA A 84 1.77 29.54 9.24
N THR A 85 1.42 29.74 10.51
CA THR A 85 2.05 30.71 11.43
C THR A 85 3.17 30.11 12.29
N THR A 86 3.37 28.80 12.27
CA THR A 86 4.38 28.13 13.08
C THR A 86 5.73 28.01 12.34
N ILE A 87 6.84 27.96 13.12
CA ILE A 87 8.21 27.78 12.60
C ILE A 87 8.35 26.51 11.76
N THR A 88 7.63 25.45 12.13
CA THR A 88 7.63 24.17 11.39
C THR A 88 6.89 24.31 10.06
N GLY A 89 5.89 25.19 10.00
CA GLY A 89 5.16 25.57 8.83
C GLY A 89 4.64 24.41 7.99
N ARG A 90 4.27 24.74 6.78
CA ARG A 90 3.76 23.80 5.77
C ARG A 90 4.74 22.65 5.45
N LYS A 91 6.04 22.95 5.41
CA LYS A 91 7.06 21.92 5.08
C LYS A 91 7.07 20.79 6.10
N GLY A 92 7.00 21.14 7.39
CA GLY A 92 6.95 20.15 8.47
C GLY A 92 5.66 19.32 8.46
N TYR A 93 4.52 19.94 8.11
CA TYR A 93 3.24 19.25 7.95
C TYR A 93 3.28 18.23 6.82
N ILE A 94 3.77 18.65 5.63
CA ILE A 94 3.91 17.75 4.49
C ILE A 94 4.85 16.59 4.83
N ALA A 95 6.04 16.88 5.37
CA ALA A 95 7.01 15.85 5.78
C ALA A 95 6.40 14.84 6.74
N GLN A 96 5.64 15.32 7.72
CA GLN A 96 4.97 14.45 8.70
C GLN A 96 3.97 13.51 8.04
N LYS A 97 3.14 13.98 7.08
CA LYS A 97 2.15 13.12 6.41
C LYS A 97 2.82 12.02 5.58
N TYR A 98 3.92 12.35 4.90
CA TYR A 98 4.73 11.35 4.19
C TYR A 98 5.34 10.33 5.14
N ILE A 99 5.98 10.77 6.22
CA ILE A 99 6.58 9.86 7.21
C ILE A 99 5.50 8.98 7.86
N LEU A 100 4.37 9.56 8.26
CA LEU A 100 3.27 8.86 8.90
C LEU A 100 2.72 7.74 8.01
N SER A 101 2.43 8.02 6.73
CA SER A 101 1.91 7.03 5.80
C SER A 101 2.90 5.89 5.57
N MET A 102 4.18 6.21 5.42
CA MET A 102 5.24 5.21 5.25
C MET A 102 5.34 4.30 6.49
N VAL A 103 5.41 4.89 7.68
CA VAL A 103 5.48 4.15 8.94
C VAL A 103 4.27 3.24 9.13
N PHE A 104 3.06 3.72 8.82
CA PHE A 104 1.85 2.91 8.96
C PHE A 104 1.82 1.72 8.03
N TYR A 105 2.22 1.87 6.77
CA TYR A 105 2.28 0.73 5.86
C TYR A 105 3.38 -0.27 6.24
N PHE A 106 4.52 0.18 6.75
CA PHE A 106 5.54 -0.73 7.28
C PHE A 106 5.08 -1.48 8.53
N ILE A 107 4.41 -0.80 9.47
CA ILE A 107 3.84 -1.45 10.66
C ILE A 107 2.78 -2.48 10.24
N THR A 108 1.91 -2.15 9.28
CA THR A 108 0.90 -3.08 8.77
C THR A 108 1.56 -4.27 8.07
N GLY A 109 2.62 -4.05 7.30
CA GLY A 109 3.38 -5.11 6.68
C GLY A 109 4.03 -6.06 7.69
N ALA A 110 4.64 -5.51 8.73
CA ALA A 110 5.23 -6.29 9.83
C ALA A 110 4.15 -7.08 10.59
N TYR A 111 3.00 -6.48 10.84
CA TYR A 111 1.88 -7.14 11.48
C TYR A 111 1.30 -8.25 10.60
N ALA A 112 1.05 -7.98 9.32
CA ALA A 112 0.56 -8.99 8.37
C ALA A 112 1.55 -10.15 8.23
N TRP A 113 2.85 -9.87 8.21
CA TRP A 113 3.87 -10.92 8.22
C TRP A 113 3.80 -11.76 9.49
N PHE A 114 3.73 -11.13 10.67
CA PHE A 114 3.64 -11.84 11.95
C PHE A 114 2.42 -12.78 12.00
N VAL A 115 1.22 -12.30 11.61
CA VAL A 115 -0.02 -13.10 11.62
C VAL A 115 0.08 -14.28 10.65
N ASN A 116 0.67 -14.08 9.46
CA ASN A 116 0.89 -15.14 8.49
C ASN A 116 1.91 -16.19 8.98
N GLU A 117 2.94 -15.77 9.72
CA GLU A 117 3.89 -16.71 10.33
C GLU A 117 3.19 -17.59 11.39
N VAL A 118 2.30 -17.01 12.19
CA VAL A 118 1.48 -17.76 13.16
C VAL A 118 0.54 -18.74 12.43
N ALA A 119 -0.12 -18.32 11.35
CA ALA A 119 -0.97 -19.20 10.54
C ALA A 119 -0.17 -20.37 9.95
N TYR A 120 1.07 -20.13 9.52
CA TYR A 120 1.97 -21.18 9.04
C TYR A 120 2.31 -22.18 10.12
N GLN A 121 2.61 -21.73 11.35
CA GLN A 121 2.90 -22.63 12.47
C GLN A 121 1.71 -23.46 12.90
N ILE A 122 0.48 -22.93 12.78
CA ILE A 122 -0.74 -23.63 13.19
C ILE A 122 -1.25 -24.59 12.11
N ASN A 123 -1.27 -24.14 10.83
CA ASN A 123 -1.94 -24.83 9.73
C ASN A 123 -0.98 -25.26 8.61
N GLY A 124 0.29 -24.93 8.66
CA GLY A 124 1.26 -25.19 7.59
C GLY A 124 1.04 -24.34 6.33
N VAL A 125 0.13 -23.38 6.37
CA VAL A 125 -0.31 -22.57 5.23
C VAL A 125 -0.20 -21.10 5.56
N CYS A 126 0.41 -20.33 4.64
CA CYS A 126 0.51 -18.88 4.77
C CYS A 126 0.69 -18.20 3.42
N VAL A 127 0.43 -16.91 3.40
CA VAL A 127 0.80 -16.06 2.27
C VAL A 127 2.32 -15.91 2.21
N SER A 128 2.89 -16.06 1.01
CA SER A 128 4.34 -15.86 0.80
C SER A 128 4.78 -14.46 1.29
N LYS A 129 5.92 -14.40 1.98
CA LYS A 129 6.57 -13.16 2.44
C LYS A 129 6.75 -12.15 1.32
N SER A 130 6.98 -12.63 0.10
CA SER A 130 7.11 -11.81 -1.10
C SER A 130 5.84 -11.07 -1.47
N PHE A 131 4.65 -11.66 -1.26
CA PHE A 131 3.37 -10.97 -1.47
C PHE A 131 3.15 -9.86 -0.44
N ILE A 132 3.46 -10.11 0.82
CA ILE A 132 3.31 -9.09 1.86
C ILE A 132 4.22 -7.89 1.56
N LEU A 133 5.45 -8.16 1.09
CA LEU A 133 6.37 -7.10 0.68
C LEU A 133 5.84 -6.34 -0.56
N LEU A 134 5.25 -7.05 -1.53
CA LEU A 134 4.59 -6.43 -2.68
C LEU A 134 3.41 -5.54 -2.26
N PHE A 135 2.63 -5.94 -1.25
CA PHE A 135 1.57 -5.08 -0.71
C PHE A 135 2.15 -3.80 -0.10
N VAL A 136 3.22 -3.89 0.70
CA VAL A 136 3.89 -2.69 1.24
C VAL A 136 4.32 -1.77 0.09
N ILE A 137 5.00 -2.30 -0.92
CA ILE A 137 5.47 -1.53 -2.09
C ILE A 137 4.29 -0.89 -2.82
N PHE A 138 3.23 -1.65 -3.08
CA PHE A 138 2.03 -1.17 -3.78
C PHE A 138 1.33 -0.04 -3.01
N PHE A 139 1.11 -0.20 -1.71
CA PHE A 139 0.41 0.81 -0.92
C PHE A 139 1.26 2.05 -0.65
N VAL A 140 2.59 1.91 -0.53
CA VAL A 140 3.52 3.05 -0.50
C VAL A 140 3.52 3.80 -1.84
N PHE A 141 3.51 3.08 -2.97
CA PHE A 141 3.36 3.69 -4.30
C PHE A 141 2.02 4.42 -4.45
N GLN A 142 0.93 3.80 -4.01
CA GLN A 142 -0.39 4.43 -3.99
C GLN A 142 -0.38 5.72 -3.15
N ALA A 143 0.22 5.71 -1.97
CA ALA A 143 0.36 6.90 -1.13
C ALA A 143 1.19 8.00 -1.81
N ALA A 144 2.21 7.64 -2.57
CA ALA A 144 2.99 8.60 -3.36
C ALA A 144 2.18 9.33 -4.43
N LEU A 145 1.16 8.68 -5.00
CA LEU A 145 0.22 9.32 -5.93
C LEU A 145 -0.84 10.15 -5.19
N GLU A 146 -1.33 9.63 -4.08
CA GLU A 146 -2.46 10.19 -3.34
C GLU A 146 -2.10 11.46 -2.56
N LEU A 147 -0.98 11.43 -1.84
CA LEU A 147 -0.59 12.53 -0.96
C LEU A 147 -0.45 13.89 -1.66
N PRO A 148 0.25 14.03 -2.82
CA PRO A 148 0.32 15.32 -3.50
C PRO A 148 -1.04 15.80 -4.00
N CYS A 149 -1.91 14.87 -4.45
CA CYS A 149 -3.25 15.20 -4.89
C CYS A 149 -4.12 15.71 -3.73
N MET A 150 -4.10 15.02 -2.59
CA MET A 150 -4.84 15.43 -1.40
C MET A 150 -4.32 16.73 -0.81
N LEU A 151 -3.01 16.90 -0.73
CA LEU A 151 -2.39 18.12 -0.19
C LEU A 151 -2.65 19.35 -1.06
N ARG A 152 -2.89 19.17 -2.37
CA ARG A 152 -3.15 20.25 -3.31
C ARG A 152 -4.63 20.56 -3.51
N PHE A 153 -5.46 19.55 -3.65
CA PHE A 153 -6.86 19.67 -4.07
C PHE A 153 -7.85 19.35 -2.95
N GLY A 154 -7.35 18.95 -1.78
CA GLY A 154 -8.16 18.47 -0.67
C GLY A 154 -8.45 16.98 -0.76
N THR A 155 -8.96 16.40 0.33
CA THR A 155 -9.15 14.94 0.44
C THR A 155 -10.20 14.41 -0.53
N VAL A 156 -11.29 15.14 -0.76
CA VAL A 156 -12.38 14.71 -1.65
C VAL A 156 -11.92 14.74 -3.10
N TYR A 157 -11.53 15.92 -3.58
CA TYR A 157 -11.11 16.09 -4.99
C TYR A 157 -9.79 15.36 -5.28
N GLY A 158 -8.86 15.35 -4.32
CA GLY A 158 -7.61 14.60 -4.44
C GLY A 158 -7.82 13.10 -4.62
N GLY A 159 -8.84 12.53 -3.94
CA GLY A 159 -9.24 11.14 -4.12
C GLY A 159 -9.74 10.84 -5.55
N TYR A 160 -10.59 11.70 -6.13
CA TYR A 160 -11.04 11.56 -7.52
C TYR A 160 -9.89 11.70 -8.52
N ILE A 161 -9.01 12.70 -8.33
CA ILE A 161 -7.86 12.92 -9.20
C ILE A 161 -6.92 11.72 -9.17
N LYS A 162 -6.68 11.11 -7.98
CA LYS A 162 -5.91 9.87 -7.85
C LYS A 162 -6.48 8.75 -8.72
N ILE A 163 -7.78 8.52 -8.63
CA ILE A 163 -8.45 7.47 -9.41
C ILE A 163 -8.26 7.72 -10.91
N ILE A 164 -8.48 8.95 -11.37
CA ILE A 164 -8.26 9.33 -12.77
C ILE A 164 -6.81 9.10 -13.20
N LEU A 165 -5.83 9.51 -12.36
CA LEU A 165 -4.42 9.30 -12.65
C LEU A 165 -4.05 7.81 -12.69
N MET A 166 -4.57 6.99 -11.78
CA MET A 166 -4.36 5.54 -11.82
C MET A 166 -4.90 4.93 -13.10
N PHE A 167 -6.12 5.28 -13.50
CA PHE A 167 -6.68 4.83 -14.77
C PHE A 167 -5.85 5.33 -15.97
N ALA A 168 -5.43 6.60 -15.97
CA ALA A 168 -4.61 7.14 -17.05
C ALA A 168 -3.28 6.40 -17.19
N VAL A 169 -2.63 6.04 -16.08
CA VAL A 169 -1.39 5.24 -16.10
C VAL A 169 -1.66 3.83 -16.65
N ILE A 170 -2.71 3.15 -16.16
CA ILE A 170 -3.06 1.80 -16.62
C ILE A 170 -3.39 1.81 -18.12
N PHE A 171 -4.28 2.71 -18.56
CA PHE A 171 -4.61 2.86 -19.98
C PHE A 171 -3.41 3.27 -20.83
N GLY A 172 -2.57 4.17 -20.31
CA GLY A 172 -1.31 4.58 -20.97
C GLY A 172 -0.37 3.40 -21.20
N ILE A 173 -0.20 2.51 -20.21
CA ILE A 173 0.60 1.31 -20.33
C ILE A 173 -0.02 0.34 -21.37
N ILE A 174 -1.36 0.15 -21.32
CA ILE A 174 -2.06 -0.73 -22.29
C ILE A 174 -1.92 -0.18 -23.70
N ILE A 175 -2.21 1.11 -23.92
CA ILE A 175 -2.13 1.75 -25.24
C ILE A 175 -0.68 1.70 -25.76
N TYR A 176 0.29 2.03 -24.90
CA TYR A 176 1.69 1.98 -25.28
C TYR A 176 2.16 0.55 -25.58
N GLY A 177 1.67 -0.44 -24.83
CA GLY A 177 1.94 -1.84 -25.07
C GLY A 177 1.36 -2.35 -26.40
N LEU A 178 0.20 -1.80 -26.83
CA LEU A 178 -0.43 -2.19 -28.08
C LEU A 178 0.13 -1.45 -29.30
N TYR A 179 0.41 -0.15 -29.19
CA TYR A 179 0.71 0.74 -30.33
C TYR A 179 2.08 1.41 -30.23
N GLY A 180 2.81 1.26 -29.13
CA GLY A 180 4.13 1.88 -28.92
C GLY A 180 5.26 1.17 -29.69
N ASN A 181 6.42 1.83 -29.74
CA ASN A 181 7.62 1.29 -30.40
C ASN A 181 8.17 0.03 -29.73
N ILE A 182 7.93 -0.15 -28.42
CA ILE A 182 8.19 -1.42 -27.73
C ILE A 182 6.94 -2.26 -27.90
N LYS A 183 6.92 -3.08 -28.94
CA LYS A 183 5.82 -4.01 -29.19
C LYS A 183 5.76 -5.08 -28.11
N LEU A 184 5.28 -4.71 -26.90
CA LEU A 184 5.16 -5.63 -25.76
C LEU A 184 4.36 -6.88 -26.13
N PHE A 185 3.39 -6.75 -27.04
CA PHE A 185 2.55 -7.84 -27.52
C PHE A 185 2.97 -8.33 -28.92
N SER A 186 4.18 -7.98 -29.41
CA SER A 186 4.71 -8.64 -30.62
C SER A 186 4.99 -10.11 -30.34
N MET A 187 4.87 -10.99 -31.37
CA MET A 187 5.08 -12.43 -31.18
C MET A 187 6.41 -12.75 -30.49
N GLU A 188 7.49 -12.06 -30.87
CA GLU A 188 8.82 -12.25 -30.28
C GLU A 188 8.88 -11.86 -28.79
N ASN A 189 8.11 -10.84 -28.36
CA ASN A 189 8.03 -10.45 -26.98
C ASN A 189 6.99 -11.26 -26.18
N GLN A 190 5.97 -11.80 -26.85
CA GLN A 190 5.02 -12.74 -26.22
C GLN A 190 5.73 -13.97 -25.71
N ASP A 191 6.65 -14.55 -26.50
CA ASP A 191 7.45 -15.69 -26.08
C ASP A 191 8.29 -15.34 -24.84
N LYS A 192 8.95 -14.18 -24.83
CA LYS A 192 9.73 -13.71 -23.68
C LYS A 192 8.87 -13.46 -22.46
N ILE A 193 7.69 -12.84 -22.61
CA ILE A 193 6.74 -12.61 -21.53
C ILE A 193 6.18 -13.94 -21.02
N PHE A 194 5.88 -14.86 -21.93
CA PHE A 194 5.39 -16.20 -21.59
C PHE A 194 6.45 -17.00 -20.84
N ASP A 195 7.68 -17.01 -21.31
CA ASP A 195 8.82 -17.64 -20.63
C ASP A 195 9.08 -17.04 -19.24
N TRP A 196 9.01 -15.70 -19.14
CA TRP A 196 9.14 -15.02 -17.87
C TRP A 196 8.01 -15.37 -16.90
N THR A 197 6.77 -15.46 -17.41
CA THR A 197 5.59 -15.86 -16.64
C THR A 197 5.71 -17.32 -16.19
N LEU A 198 6.14 -18.23 -17.08
CA LEU A 198 6.38 -19.63 -16.72
C LEU A 198 7.47 -19.79 -15.68
N ARG A 199 8.56 -19.00 -15.76
CA ARG A 199 9.59 -18.99 -14.72
C ARG A 199 9.05 -18.48 -13.38
N LEU A 200 8.24 -17.41 -13.39
CA LEU A 200 7.58 -16.91 -12.18
C LEU A 200 6.65 -17.95 -11.55
N ILE A 201 5.89 -18.66 -12.36
CA ILE A 201 4.99 -19.74 -11.91
C ILE A 201 5.81 -20.93 -11.40
N GLY A 202 6.84 -21.36 -12.14
CA GLY A 202 7.67 -22.50 -11.78
C GLY A 202 8.58 -22.26 -10.57
N GLU A 203 9.23 -21.10 -10.50
CA GLU A 203 10.08 -20.71 -9.38
C GLU A 203 9.29 -20.20 -8.16
N GLY A 204 8.03 -19.81 -8.39
CA GLY A 204 7.19 -19.11 -7.42
C GLY A 204 7.72 -17.70 -7.09
N LEU A 205 7.02 -17.00 -6.21
CA LEU A 205 7.40 -15.63 -5.81
C LEU A 205 8.65 -15.56 -4.92
N ASN A 206 9.16 -16.68 -4.47
CA ASN A 206 10.40 -16.78 -3.71
C ASN A 206 11.62 -17.04 -4.59
N GLY A 207 11.42 -17.26 -5.90
CA GLY A 207 12.48 -17.46 -6.87
C GLY A 207 13.36 -16.22 -7.10
N PRO A 208 14.55 -16.41 -7.68
CA PRO A 208 15.50 -15.32 -7.90
C PRO A 208 14.96 -14.26 -8.86
N THR A 209 14.15 -14.64 -9.83
CA THR A 209 13.51 -13.72 -10.80
C THR A 209 12.50 -12.81 -10.13
N ALA A 210 11.65 -13.37 -9.26
CA ALA A 210 10.66 -12.60 -8.50
C ALA A 210 11.33 -11.66 -7.49
N LYS A 211 12.35 -12.13 -6.78
CA LYS A 211 13.12 -11.30 -5.84
C LYS A 211 13.77 -10.09 -6.51
N LYS A 212 14.36 -10.27 -7.71
CA LYS A 212 14.89 -9.15 -8.51
C LYS A 212 13.79 -8.17 -8.90
N GLY A 213 12.63 -8.65 -9.35
CA GLY A 213 11.48 -7.80 -9.69
C GLY A 213 10.97 -7.00 -8.50
N ILE A 214 10.83 -7.62 -7.33
CA ILE A 214 10.43 -6.97 -6.09
C ILE A 214 11.44 -5.89 -5.66
N LEU A 215 12.74 -6.17 -5.77
CA LEU A 215 13.78 -5.22 -5.45
C LEU A 215 13.74 -4.00 -6.37
N ILE A 216 13.59 -4.21 -7.68
CA ILE A 216 13.46 -3.13 -8.67
C ILE A 216 12.20 -2.29 -8.38
N ALA A 217 11.06 -2.95 -8.13
CA ALA A 217 9.82 -2.28 -7.77
C ALA A 217 9.95 -1.46 -6.47
N GLY A 218 10.65 -1.99 -5.46
CA GLY A 218 10.93 -1.30 -4.22
C GLY A 218 11.78 -0.04 -4.41
N ILE A 219 12.87 -0.14 -5.19
CA ILE A 219 13.73 1.00 -5.52
C ILE A 219 12.92 2.05 -6.31
N ALA A 220 12.21 1.65 -7.35
CA ALA A 220 11.39 2.55 -8.16
C ALA A 220 10.34 3.27 -7.31
N THR A 221 9.65 2.55 -6.43
CA THR A 221 8.67 3.13 -5.49
C THR A 221 9.31 4.13 -4.54
N THR A 222 10.49 3.84 -4.01
CA THR A 222 11.21 4.75 -3.10
C THR A 222 11.61 6.04 -3.80
N VAL A 223 12.16 5.95 -5.03
CA VAL A 223 12.49 7.12 -5.85
C VAL A 223 11.23 7.93 -6.17
N PHE A 224 10.16 7.26 -6.58
CA PHE A 224 8.90 7.91 -6.89
C PHE A 224 8.27 8.59 -5.65
N TYR A 225 8.37 7.96 -4.48
CA TYR A 225 7.90 8.54 -3.22
C TYR A 225 8.67 9.81 -2.85
N GLY A 226 9.99 9.81 -3.03
CA GLY A 226 10.84 10.99 -2.85
C GLY A 226 10.51 12.12 -3.83
N ALA A 227 10.30 11.79 -5.11
CA ALA A 227 9.88 12.75 -6.14
C ALA A 227 8.50 13.35 -5.82
N SER A 228 7.56 12.52 -5.38
CA SER A 228 6.22 12.94 -4.93
C SER A 228 6.29 13.92 -3.75
N TYR A 229 7.16 13.63 -2.78
CA TYR A 229 7.40 14.55 -1.66
C TYR A 229 7.97 15.90 -2.14
N ALA A 230 8.98 15.89 -3.01
CA ALA A 230 9.55 17.09 -3.59
C ALA A 230 8.49 17.92 -4.37
N LEU A 231 7.63 17.24 -5.14
CA LEU A 231 6.52 17.86 -5.86
C LEU A 231 5.53 18.53 -4.88
N SER A 232 5.19 17.86 -3.77
CA SER A 232 4.31 18.40 -2.74
C SER A 232 4.88 19.64 -2.07
N LEU A 233 6.21 19.72 -1.90
CA LEU A 233 6.90 20.91 -1.40
C LEU A 233 6.91 22.07 -2.41
N ALA A 234 7.08 21.75 -3.69
CA ALA A 234 7.17 22.75 -4.78
C ALA A 234 5.81 23.36 -5.11
N THR A 235 4.71 22.63 -4.96
CA THR A 235 3.38 23.11 -5.28
C THR A 235 2.93 24.19 -4.29
N ARG A 236 3.03 25.47 -4.71
CA ARG A 236 2.51 26.60 -3.94
C ARG A 236 0.97 26.59 -4.03
N LYS A 237 0.26 26.19 -2.98
CA LYS A 237 -1.11 26.66 -2.77
C LYS A 237 -1.00 28.10 -2.26
N LYS A 238 -1.54 29.08 -2.97
CA LYS A 238 -1.89 30.36 -2.36
C LYS A 238 -3.01 30.01 -1.35
N LEU A 239 -2.70 30.05 -0.08
CA LEU A 239 -3.69 30.02 0.99
C LEU A 239 -4.46 31.32 0.97
#